data_0aa2d50c5d0cab7264a15282321a24db
#
_entry.id   0aa2d50c5d0cab7264a15282321a24db
#
_cell.length_a   1.000
_cell.length_b   1.000
_cell.length_c   1.000
_cell.angle_alpha   90.00
_cell.angle_beta   90.00
_cell.angle_gamma   90.00
#
_symmetry.space_group_name_H-M   'P 1'
#
loop_
_entity.id
_entity.type
_entity.pdbx_description
1 polymer ?
#
loop_
_entity_poly.entity_id
_entity_poly.type
_entity_poly.pdbx_seq_one_letter_code
_entity_poly.pdbx_strand_id
1 'polypeptide(L)'
;MPARRVTTVTLPVDGRSGVAFESYPERTPLLSIWAARPGLLVTLTLPEHLNAGHVRFARDLATSAARYATEVERAWRGLPSLQQHRTPA
;
A
#
# COMPACT_ATOMS: atom_id res chain seq x y z
N MET A 1 -22.61 -13.47 14.80
CA MET A 1 -22.04 -12.99 13.75
C MET A 1 -21.03 -13.86 13.22
N PRO A 2 -21.08 -14.16 12.03
CA PRO A 2 -20.14 -15.04 11.47
C PRO A 2 -18.80 -14.42 11.46
N ALA A 3 -17.84 -15.20 11.63
CA ALA A 3 -16.51 -14.72 11.61
C ALA A 3 -16.17 -14.26 10.25
N ARG A 4 -15.51 -13.13 10.15
CA ARG A 4 -15.12 -12.64 8.91
C ARG A 4 -13.87 -13.32 8.56
N ARG A 5 -13.76 -13.86 7.40
CA ARG A 5 -12.56 -14.47 6.96
C ARG A 5 -11.66 -13.44 6.36
N VAL A 6 -10.43 -13.45 6.75
CA VAL A 6 -9.44 -12.51 6.25
C VAL A 6 -8.34 -13.28 5.59
N THR A 7 -8.06 -12.96 4.35
CA THR A 7 -6.95 -13.54 3.64
C THR A 7 -5.81 -12.55 3.67
N THR A 8 -4.65 -12.99 4.09
CA THR A 8 -3.50 -12.12 4.18
C THR A 8 -2.53 -12.45 3.07
N VAL A 9 -2.07 -11.41 2.39
CA VAL A 9 -1.04 -11.56 1.38
C VAL A 9 0.17 -10.81 1.87
N THR A 10 1.30 -11.47 1.92
CA THR A 10 2.53 -10.84 2.35
C THR A 10 3.48 -10.73 1.18
N LEU A 11 3.95 -9.53 0.91
CA LEU A 11 4.87 -9.30 -0.18
C LEU A 11 6.22 -8.91 0.40
N PRO A 12 7.20 -9.80 0.32
CA PRO A 12 8.54 -9.42 0.77
C PRO A 12 9.12 -8.42 -0.22
N VAL A 13 9.47 -7.25 0.26
CA VAL A 13 9.95 -6.18 -0.59
C VAL A 13 11.46 -6.13 -0.52
N ASP A 14 12.12 -6.14 -1.68
CA ASP A 14 13.57 -6.03 -1.73
C ASP A 14 13.93 -4.95 -2.76
N GLY A 15 15.18 -4.80 -3.07
CA GLY A 15 15.63 -3.75 -3.96
C GLY A 15 15.15 -3.87 -5.38
N ARG A 16 14.52 -4.99 -5.75
CA ARG A 16 14.00 -5.16 -7.06
C ARG A 16 12.49 -5.03 -7.12
N SER A 17 11.85 -4.81 -5.98
CA SER A 17 10.41 -4.63 -5.95
C SER A 17 10.06 -3.27 -6.53
N GLY A 18 8.84 -3.13 -6.98
CA GLY A 18 8.43 -1.88 -7.60
C GLY A 18 6.98 -1.56 -7.36
N VAL A 19 6.64 -0.33 -7.63
CA VAL A 19 5.27 0.18 -7.57
C VAL A 19 5.02 0.91 -8.86
N ALA A 20 3.89 0.68 -9.48
CA ALA A 20 3.56 1.34 -10.73
C ALA A 20 2.14 1.89 -10.70
N PHE A 21 1.98 3.04 -11.27
CA PHE A 21 0.68 3.68 -11.36
C PHE A 21 0.36 3.83 -12.83
N GLU A 22 -0.83 3.45 -13.23
CA GLU A 22 -1.25 3.60 -14.61
C GLU A 22 -2.59 4.29 -14.70
N SER A 23 -2.66 5.28 -15.55
CA SER A 23 -3.85 6.04 -15.76
C SER A 23 -4.30 5.86 -17.21
N TYR A 24 -5.58 5.69 -17.41
CA TYR A 24 -6.14 5.47 -18.72
C TYR A 24 -7.25 6.49 -18.99
N PRO A 25 -7.41 6.92 -20.22
CA PRO A 25 -8.47 7.90 -20.51
C PRO A 25 -9.86 7.35 -20.32
N GLU A 26 -10.04 6.08 -20.53
CA GLU A 26 -11.36 5.50 -20.49
C GLU A 26 -11.63 4.53 -19.38
N ARG A 27 -10.79 4.43 -18.43
CA ARG A 27 -11.05 3.55 -17.33
C ARG A 27 -10.39 4.09 -16.08
N THR A 28 -10.77 3.53 -14.94
CA THR A 28 -10.23 3.98 -13.66
C THR A 28 -8.77 3.57 -13.53
N PRO A 29 -8.01 4.34 -12.78
CA PRO A 29 -6.58 4.08 -12.66
C PRO A 29 -6.26 2.82 -11.87
N LEU A 30 -5.07 2.31 -12.07
CA LEU A 30 -4.59 1.13 -11.38
C LEU A 30 -3.32 1.44 -10.63
N LEU A 31 -3.14 0.78 -9.51
CA LEU A 31 -1.87 0.84 -8.79
C LEU A 31 -1.40 -0.59 -8.60
N SER A 32 -0.16 -0.88 -8.94
CA SER A 32 0.38 -2.22 -8.82
C SER A 32 1.62 -2.22 -7.96
N ILE A 33 1.78 -3.28 -7.18
CA ILE A 33 2.96 -3.47 -6.36
C ILE A 33 3.54 -4.82 -6.75
N TRP A 34 4.82 -4.85 -7.05
CA TRP A 34 5.45 -6.03 -7.57
C TRP A 34 6.63 -6.44 -6.72
N ALA A 35 6.68 -7.70 -6.35
CA ALA A 35 7.77 -8.28 -5.61
C ALA A 35 8.45 -9.32 -6.48
N ALA A 36 9.76 -9.15 -6.75
CA ALA A 36 10.48 -10.04 -7.64
C ALA A 36 10.53 -11.45 -7.11
N ARG A 37 10.59 -11.60 -5.85
CA ARG A 37 10.59 -12.89 -5.22
C ARG A 37 9.46 -12.93 -4.26
N PRO A 38 8.52 -13.79 -4.46
CA PRO A 38 8.48 -14.91 -5.36
C PRO A 38 7.87 -14.59 -6.72
N GLY A 39 7.84 -13.39 -7.13
CA GLY A 39 7.26 -13.05 -8.42
C GLY A 39 5.78 -12.77 -8.28
N LEU A 40 5.41 -11.96 -7.31
CA LEU A 40 4.03 -11.64 -7.09
C LEU A 40 3.71 -10.23 -7.51
N LEU A 41 2.55 -10.06 -8.10
CA LEU A 41 2.06 -8.74 -8.48
C LEU A 41 0.69 -8.55 -7.85
N VAL A 42 0.52 -7.48 -7.12
CA VAL A 42 -0.77 -7.13 -6.54
C VAL A 42 -1.25 -5.86 -7.21
N THR A 43 -2.44 -5.90 -7.77
CA THR A 43 -3.00 -4.73 -8.45
C THR A 43 -4.25 -4.28 -7.73
N LEU A 44 -4.31 -3.00 -7.41
CA LEU A 44 -5.49 -2.41 -6.82
C LEU A 44 -6.34 -1.87 -7.95
N THR A 45 -7.56 -2.38 -8.07
CA THR A 45 -8.46 -1.96 -9.15
C THR A 45 -9.66 -1.27 -8.55
N LEU A 46 -10.30 -0.45 -9.35
CA LEU A 46 -11.49 0.27 -8.94
C LEU A 46 -12.63 -0.09 -9.88
N PRO A 47 -13.86 0.01 -9.40
CA PRO A 47 -14.99 -0.24 -10.29
C PRO A 47 -15.14 0.88 -11.29
N GLU A 48 -15.99 0.66 -12.28
CA GLU A 48 -16.18 1.62 -13.31
C GLU A 48 -16.77 2.91 -12.79
N HIS A 49 -17.64 2.88 -11.83
CA HIS A 49 -18.25 4.07 -11.28
C HIS A 49 -17.71 4.32 -9.88
N LEU A 50 -17.13 5.48 -9.70
CA LEU A 50 -16.50 5.82 -8.43
C LEU A 50 -17.43 6.61 -7.53
N ASN A 51 -17.19 6.52 -6.24
CA ASN A 51 -17.91 7.32 -5.28
C ASN A 51 -16.92 7.89 -4.29
N ALA A 52 -17.42 8.65 -3.33
CA ALA A 52 -16.54 9.33 -2.37
C ALA A 52 -15.71 8.36 -1.55
N GLY A 53 -16.22 7.16 -1.33
CA GLY A 53 -15.46 6.16 -0.58
C GLY A 53 -14.20 5.74 -1.30
N HIS A 54 -14.25 5.66 -2.64
CA HIS A 54 -13.08 5.32 -3.41
C HIS A 54 -12.04 6.44 -3.33
N VAL A 55 -12.49 7.68 -3.35
CA VAL A 55 -11.59 8.81 -3.24
C VAL A 55 -10.94 8.81 -1.87
N ARG A 56 -11.72 8.52 -0.82
CA ARG A 56 -11.18 8.48 0.52
C ARG A 56 -10.15 7.37 0.66
N PHE A 57 -10.43 6.20 0.09
CA PHE A 57 -9.48 5.10 0.12
C PHE A 57 -8.16 5.53 -0.54
N ALA A 58 -8.25 6.16 -1.70
CA ALA A 58 -7.04 6.56 -2.42
C ALA A 58 -6.23 7.57 -1.62
N ARG A 59 -6.91 8.51 -0.95
CA ARG A 59 -6.19 9.49 -0.15
C ARG A 59 -5.58 8.86 1.09
N ASP A 60 -6.27 7.93 1.70
CA ASP A 60 -5.72 7.24 2.87
C ASP A 60 -4.51 6.41 2.46
N LEU A 61 -4.57 5.79 1.29
CA LEU A 61 -3.45 5.03 0.77
C LEU A 61 -2.25 5.95 0.58
N ALA A 62 -2.46 7.11 -0.02
CA ALA A 62 -1.37 8.04 -0.26
C ALA A 62 -0.73 8.50 1.06
N THR A 63 -1.55 8.80 2.06
CA THR A 63 -1.06 9.24 3.35
C THR A 63 -0.26 8.13 4.03
N SER A 64 -0.79 6.93 4.02
CA SER A 64 -0.12 5.80 4.65
C SER A 64 1.19 5.46 3.93
N ALA A 65 1.18 5.54 2.60
CA ALA A 65 2.37 5.26 1.84
C ALA A 65 3.46 6.29 2.11
N ALA A 66 3.08 7.55 2.28
CA ALA A 66 4.06 8.60 2.59
C ALA A 66 4.68 8.36 3.97
N ARG A 67 3.87 7.96 4.94
CA ARG A 67 4.41 7.65 6.27
C ARG A 67 5.31 6.44 6.21
N TYR A 68 4.91 5.44 5.46
CA TYR A 68 5.71 4.25 5.30
C TYR A 68 7.07 4.61 4.70
N ALA A 69 7.08 5.43 3.67
CA ALA A 69 8.33 5.83 3.02
C ALA A 69 9.26 6.56 4.01
N THR A 70 8.69 7.45 4.82
CA THR A 70 9.48 8.17 5.79
C THR A 70 10.08 7.21 6.82
N GLU A 71 9.29 6.26 7.29
CA GLU A 71 9.78 5.33 8.31
C GLU A 71 10.83 4.38 7.74
N VAL A 72 10.69 3.97 6.49
CA VAL A 72 11.68 3.11 5.87
C VAL A 72 13.01 3.84 5.76
N GLU A 73 12.96 5.10 5.35
CA GLU A 73 14.18 5.88 5.21
C GLU A 73 14.84 6.10 6.56
N ARG A 74 14.05 6.39 7.59
CA ARG A 74 14.61 6.58 8.93
C ARG A 74 15.21 5.28 9.45
N ALA A 75 14.56 4.16 9.22
CA ALA A 75 15.09 2.87 9.63
C ALA A 75 16.41 2.58 8.92
N TRP A 76 16.48 2.88 7.63
CA TRP A 76 17.69 2.68 6.87
C TRP A 76 18.84 3.53 7.40
N ARG A 77 18.53 4.72 7.90
CA ARG A 77 19.54 5.59 8.45
C ARG A 77 19.83 5.33 9.92
N GLY A 78 19.17 4.36 10.51
CA GLY A 78 19.34 4.06 11.92
C GLY A 78 18.71 5.05 12.87
N LEU A 79 17.72 5.80 12.39
CA LEU A 79 17.04 6.78 13.22
C LEU A 79 15.80 6.19 13.86
N PRO A 80 15.36 6.71 15.00
CA PRO A 80 14.17 6.17 15.62
C PRO A 80 12.92 6.51 14.84
N SER A 81 11.89 5.70 15.01
CA SER A 81 10.63 5.90 14.33
C SER A 81 9.94 7.16 14.84
N LEU A 82 9.31 7.88 13.94
CA LEU A 82 8.49 9.01 14.34
C LEU A 82 7.17 8.54 14.94
N GLN A 83 6.80 7.31 14.66
CA GLN A 83 5.58 6.75 15.20
C GLN A 83 5.80 5.99 16.44
N GLN A 84 6.79 6.29 17.23
CA GLN A 84 7.07 5.61 18.28
C GLN A 84 6.20 5.75 19.35
N HIS A 85 5.07 5.56 19.30
CA HIS A 85 4.22 5.77 20.28
C HIS A 85 4.15 4.58 21.04
N ARG A 86 3.85 4.66 22.15
CA ARG A 86 3.76 3.71 22.95
C ARG A 86 3.03 2.66 22.61
N THR A 87 3.33 1.61 22.87
CA THR A 87 2.54 0.60 22.59
C THR A 87 1.81 0.47 23.79
N PRO A 88 0.72 0.05 23.74
CA PRO A 88 -0.10 -0.17 24.82
C PRO A 88 0.46 -1.35 25.43
N ALA A 89 0.80 -1.38 26.38
CA ALA A 89 1.45 -2.44 26.92
C ALA A 89 0.90 -3.61 27.04
#